data_e19be39ac088835c8827094e40e419df
#
_entry.id   e19be39ac088835c8827094e40e419df
#
_cell.length_a   1.000
_cell.length_b   1.000
_cell.length_c   1.000
_cell.angle_alpha   90.00
_cell.angle_beta   90.00
_cell.angle_gamma   90.00
#
_symmetry.space_group_name_H-M   'P 1'
#
loop_
_entity.id
_entity.type
_entity.pdbx_description
1 polymer ?
#
loop_
_entity_poly.entity_id
_entity_poly.type
_entity_poly.pdbx_seq_one_letter_code
_entity_poly.pdbx_strand_id
1 'polypeptide(L)' 'MSSVEERVKKIVIEQLGVDEDKVVNSASFVDDLGADSLDTVELVMALEEEFETEIPDEEAENITTVQQAIDYVNSNS' A
#
# COMPACT_ATOMS: atom_id res chain seq x y z
N MET A 1 5.67 19.00 3.56
CA MET A 1 6.28 17.65 3.62
C MET A 1 5.22 16.59 3.48
N SER A 2 5.54 15.54 2.75
CA SER A 2 4.60 14.44 2.58
C SER A 2 4.55 13.58 3.84
N SER A 3 3.35 13.29 4.30
CA SER A 3 3.17 12.36 5.41
C SER A 3 3.34 10.93 4.91
N VAL A 4 3.49 9.99 5.83
CA VAL A 4 3.53 8.56 5.46
C VAL A 4 2.26 8.19 4.71
N GLU A 5 1.11 8.66 5.19
CA GLU A 5 -0.16 8.40 4.55
C GLU A 5 -0.19 8.87 3.10
N GLU A 6 0.27 10.07 2.83
CA GLU A 6 0.30 10.60 1.47
C GLU A 6 1.23 9.79 0.58
N ARG A 7 2.38 9.40 1.11
CA ARG A 7 3.35 8.60 0.35
C ARG A 7 2.78 7.23 -0.01
N VAL A 8 2.14 6.57 0.95
CA VAL A 8 1.51 5.27 0.70
C VAL A 8 0.42 5.40 -0.36
N LYS A 9 -0.43 6.40 -0.23
CA LYS A 9 -1.51 6.61 -1.20
C LYS A 9 -0.99 6.89 -2.59
N LYS A 10 0.07 7.67 -2.70
CA LYS A 10 0.68 7.96 -3.98
C LYS A 10 1.21 6.69 -4.65
N ILE A 11 1.85 5.83 -3.88
CA ILE A 11 2.35 4.56 -4.39
C ILE A 11 1.20 3.69 -4.88
N VAL A 12 0.12 3.63 -4.13
CA VAL A 12 -1.07 2.86 -4.52
C VAL A 12 -1.62 3.36 -5.85
N ILE A 13 -1.74 4.67 -5.99
CA ILE A 13 -2.24 5.27 -7.23
C ILE A 13 -1.34 4.88 -8.42
N GLU A 14 -0.04 4.97 -8.24
CA GLU A 14 0.92 4.67 -9.31
C GLU A 14 0.93 3.18 -9.67
N GLN A 15 0.88 2.32 -8.68
CA GLN A 15 0.97 0.88 -8.92
C GLN A 15 -0.32 0.28 -9.46
N LEU A 16 -1.45 0.76 -9.00
CA LEU A 16 -2.74 0.21 -9.38
C LEU A 16 -3.44 1.00 -10.48
N GLY A 17 -2.96 2.20 -10.77
CA GLY A 17 -3.55 3.04 -11.80
C GLY A 17 -4.98 3.48 -11.47
N VAL A 18 -5.26 3.75 -10.20
CA VAL A 18 -6.58 4.16 -9.75
C VAL A 18 -6.60 5.65 -9.42
N ASP A 19 -7.80 6.22 -9.35
CA ASP A 19 -7.97 7.62 -9.02
C ASP A 19 -7.72 7.88 -7.54
N GLU A 20 -7.16 9.03 -7.23
CA GLU A 20 -6.89 9.44 -5.86
C GLU A 20 -8.15 9.38 -4.98
N ASP A 21 -9.29 9.75 -5.56
CA ASP A 21 -10.56 9.77 -4.83
C ASP A 21 -10.97 8.40 -4.31
N LYS A 22 -10.49 7.34 -4.95
CA LYS A 22 -10.82 5.97 -4.55
C LYS A 22 -9.85 5.41 -3.52
N VAL A 23 -8.71 6.05 -3.36
CA VAL A 23 -7.69 5.58 -2.42
C VAL A 23 -7.95 6.21 -1.05
N VAL A 24 -8.89 5.62 -0.32
CA VAL A 24 -9.21 6.04 1.04
C VAL A 24 -8.66 5.00 2.01
N ASN A 25 -8.53 5.40 3.28
CA ASN A 25 -7.89 4.52 4.27
C ASN A 25 -8.56 3.16 4.42
N SER A 26 -9.87 3.10 4.29
CA SER A 26 -10.61 1.84 4.42
C SER A 26 -10.68 1.03 3.12
N ALA A 27 -10.13 1.54 2.03
CA ALA A 27 -10.19 0.84 0.74
C ALA A 27 -9.38 -0.44 0.76
N SER A 28 -9.98 -1.52 0.28
CA SER A 28 -9.29 -2.79 0.10
C SER A 28 -8.62 -2.79 -1.27
N PHE A 29 -7.38 -3.24 -1.34
CA PHE A 29 -6.67 -3.27 -2.61
C PHE A 29 -7.35 -4.16 -3.63
N VAL A 30 -7.83 -5.31 -3.20
CA VAL A 30 -8.49 -6.27 -4.10
C VAL A 30 -9.95 -5.92 -4.33
N ASP A 31 -10.70 -5.70 -3.25
CA ASP A 31 -12.16 -5.52 -3.34
C ASP A 31 -12.56 -4.14 -3.85
N ASP A 32 -11.86 -3.11 -3.42
CA ASP A 32 -12.23 -1.73 -3.76
C ASP A 32 -11.42 -1.16 -4.92
N LEU A 33 -10.16 -1.53 -5.01
CA LEU A 33 -9.26 -0.98 -6.03
C LEU A 33 -8.98 -1.95 -7.17
N GLY A 34 -9.51 -3.17 -7.10
CA GLY A 34 -9.42 -4.12 -8.18
C GLY A 34 -8.05 -4.72 -8.43
N ALA A 35 -7.19 -4.72 -7.42
CA ALA A 35 -5.86 -5.31 -7.55
C ALA A 35 -5.94 -6.84 -7.54
N ASP A 36 -5.13 -7.49 -8.37
CA ASP A 36 -4.99 -8.93 -8.32
C ASP A 36 -3.75 -9.28 -7.45
N SER A 37 -3.43 -10.57 -7.36
CA SER A 37 -2.31 -11.00 -6.52
C SER A 37 -0.97 -10.46 -7.00
N LEU A 38 -0.78 -10.32 -8.29
CA LEU A 38 0.45 -9.76 -8.84
C LEU A 38 0.56 -8.28 -8.50
N ASP A 39 -0.55 -7.55 -8.61
CA ASP A 39 -0.58 -6.13 -8.27
C ASP A 39 -0.23 -5.90 -6.80
N THR A 40 -0.74 -6.75 -5.91
CA THR A 40 -0.43 -6.60 -4.49
C THR A 40 1.02 -6.89 -4.19
N VAL A 41 1.63 -7.86 -4.88
CA VAL A 41 3.06 -8.15 -4.73
C VAL A 41 3.89 -6.94 -5.18
N GLU A 42 3.56 -6.37 -6.32
CA GLU A 42 4.27 -5.21 -6.84
C GLU A 42 4.10 -4.00 -5.91
N LEU A 43 2.91 -3.83 -5.37
CA LEU A 43 2.64 -2.76 -4.42
C LEU A 43 3.52 -2.89 -3.17
N VAL A 44 3.61 -4.10 -2.63
CA VAL A 44 4.45 -4.37 -1.45
C VAL A 44 5.91 -4.05 -1.77
N MET A 45 6.39 -4.46 -2.93
CA MET A 45 7.77 -4.18 -3.34
C MET A 45 8.02 -2.68 -3.46
N ALA A 46 7.06 -1.95 -4.00
CA ALA A 46 7.18 -0.50 -4.13
C ALA A 46 7.23 0.17 -2.75
N LEU A 47 6.44 -0.32 -1.81
CA LEU A 47 6.46 0.20 -0.45
C LEU A 47 7.81 -0.07 0.22
N GLU A 48 8.38 -1.25 0.00
CA GLU A 48 9.68 -1.58 0.55
C GLU A 48 10.77 -0.61 0.04
N GLU A 49 10.73 -0.30 -1.24
CA GLU A 49 11.69 0.63 -1.82
C GLU A 49 11.49 2.06 -1.34
N GLU A 50 10.23 2.50 -1.28
CA GLU A 50 9.92 3.88 -0.88
C GLU A 50 10.32 4.17 0.56
N PHE A 51 10.10 3.22 1.45
CA PHE A 51 10.35 3.40 2.89
C PHE A 51 11.61 2.70 3.38
N GLU A 52 12.38 2.12 2.45
CA GLU A 52 13.62 1.42 2.77
C GLU A 52 13.44 0.41 3.90
N THR A 53 12.37 -0.37 3.79
CA THR A 53 12.02 -1.38 4.78
C THR A 53 11.81 -2.72 4.10
N GLU A 54 11.83 -3.77 4.87
CA GLU A 54 11.60 -5.12 4.37
C GLU A 54 10.28 -5.63 4.91
N ILE A 55 9.41 -6.09 4.01
CA ILE A 55 8.10 -6.61 4.39
C ILE A 55 8.07 -8.11 4.13
N PRO A 56 8.15 -8.93 5.19
CA PRO A 56 8.07 -10.39 5.02
C PRO A 56 6.74 -10.80 4.39
N ASP A 57 6.74 -11.93 3.70
CA ASP A 57 5.53 -12.42 3.04
C ASP A 57 4.36 -12.55 4.00
N GLU A 58 4.61 -12.99 5.23
CA GLU A 58 3.57 -13.13 6.25
C GLU A 58 2.89 -11.79 6.55
N GLU A 59 3.68 -10.73 6.64
CA GLU A 59 3.14 -9.40 6.89
C GLU A 59 2.44 -8.86 5.65
N ALA A 60 3.01 -9.13 4.49
CA ALA A 60 2.42 -8.69 3.22
C ALA A 60 1.01 -9.26 3.04
N GLU A 61 0.79 -10.50 3.45
CA GLU A 61 -0.53 -11.12 3.38
C GLU A 61 -1.57 -10.41 4.23
N ASN A 62 -1.13 -9.77 5.31
CA ASN A 62 -2.01 -9.04 6.21
C ASN A 62 -2.27 -7.60 5.75
N ILE A 63 -1.50 -7.12 4.78
CA ILE A 63 -1.69 -5.77 4.25
C ILE A 63 -2.70 -5.84 3.11
N THR A 64 -3.97 -5.72 3.46
CA THR A 64 -5.07 -5.83 2.49
C THR A 64 -5.79 -4.51 2.23
N THR A 65 -5.56 -3.51 3.08
CA THR A 65 -6.17 -2.19 2.91
C THR A 65 -5.11 -1.11 2.97
N VAL A 66 -5.48 0.09 2.51
CA VAL A 66 -4.58 1.25 2.56
C VAL A 66 -4.18 1.55 4.01
N GLN A 67 -5.13 1.48 4.94
CA GLN A 67 -4.85 1.74 6.35
C GLN A 67 -3.83 0.75 6.92
N GLN A 68 -3.95 -0.52 6.56
CA GLN A 68 -3.01 -1.53 7.04
C GLN A 68 -1.59 -1.27 6.52
N ALA A 69 -1.48 -0.82 5.27
CA ALA A 69 -0.17 -0.46 4.72
C ALA A 69 0.44 0.73 5.47
N ILE A 70 -0.38 1.73 5.75
CA ILE A 70 0.07 2.91 6.50
C ILE A 70 0.52 2.50 7.90
N ASP A 71 -0.28 1.69 8.57
CA ASP A 71 0.02 1.23 9.93
C ASP A 71 1.32 0.42 9.96
N TYR A 72 1.51 -0.44 8.99
CA TYR A 72 2.73 -1.24 8.92
C TYR A 72 3.97 -0.36 8.79
N VAL A 73 3.92 0.57 7.85
CA VAL A 73 5.05 1.48 7.62
C VAL A 73 5.33 2.33 8.85
N ASN A 74 4.30 2.83 9.50
CA ASN A 74 4.45 3.64 10.71
C ASN A 74 5.08 2.84 11.85
N SER A 75 4.71 1.58 11.97
CA SER A 75 5.22 0.73 13.04
C SER A 75 6.68 0.32 12.82
N ASN A 76 7.14 0.33 11.58
CA ASN A 76 8.47 -0.13 11.20
C ASN A 76 9.42 0.99 10.77
N SER A 77 8.99 2.21 10.89
CA SER A 77 9.82 3.36 10.52
C SER A 77 10.65 3.87 11.69
#